data_5c1a912435b9c1d2ae1948d4bd28f865
#
_entry.id   5c1a912435b9c1d2ae1948d4bd28f865
#
_cell.length_a   1.000
_cell.length_b   1.000
_cell.length_c   1.000
_cell.angle_alpha   90.00
_cell.angle_beta   90.00
_cell.angle_gamma   90.00
#
_symmetry.space_group_name_H-M   'P 1'
#
loop_
_entity.id
_entity.type
_entity.pdbx_description
1 polymer ?
#
loop_
_entity_poly.entity_id
_entity_poly.type
_entity_poly.pdbx_seq_one_letter_code
_entity_poly.pdbx_strand_id
1 'polypeptide(L)'
;LARSLGVGDARTYRSITEMIADPAIDALWICGPNHRRVENLEEIVSALERGQGRLIGLACEKPLARNVAEARHCVELIRRAGVLHGYLEDQIFILPLQKGRSLAWARGASISGRPYLARAAEEHSGPHMPWFWQGALQGGGVLNDMMCHSVEVARFLLTDPAKPRHSLTPVKVTGHIHSLKWSRPEYAALLKTRMGPAVDYRQRPSEDFARATIEYVDDAGHPLIAEVTTSWSFVGAGLRLSTELLGPEYSFAYNSLNTGANLFLSRRVTGKQGEDLVEKQNAEQGLMPIIGNETSEYGY
;
A
#
# COMPACT_ATOMS: atom_id res chain seq x y z
N LEU A 1 22.26 6.99 16.55
CA LEU A 1 21.41 5.81 16.37
C LEU A 1 22.15 4.66 15.67
N ALA A 2 22.66 4.82 14.41
CA ALA A 2 23.34 3.75 13.68
C ALA A 2 24.51 3.15 14.47
N ARG A 3 25.38 3.99 15.05
CA ARG A 3 26.49 3.52 15.91
C ARG A 3 26.01 2.79 17.16
N SER A 4 24.94 3.29 17.83
CA SER A 4 24.40 2.63 19.01
C SER A 4 23.72 1.30 18.72
N LEU A 5 23.29 1.08 17.49
CA LEU A 5 22.70 -0.18 17.02
C LEU A 5 23.73 -1.11 16.34
N GLY A 6 24.98 -0.68 16.18
CA GLY A 6 26.01 -1.47 15.51
C GLY A 6 25.77 -1.68 14.01
N VAL A 7 24.97 -0.83 13.36
CA VAL A 7 24.59 -0.96 11.93
C VAL A 7 25.41 -0.04 11.01
N GLY A 8 26.65 0.26 11.38
CA GLY A 8 27.61 1.00 10.57
C GLY A 8 27.83 2.46 10.97
N ASP A 9 28.66 3.15 10.20
CA ASP A 9 29.07 4.54 10.41
C ASP A 9 28.21 5.49 9.57
N ALA A 10 26.95 5.72 10.00
CA ALA A 10 26.11 6.70 9.34
C ALA A 10 26.64 8.13 9.56
N ARG A 11 26.70 8.90 8.49
CA ARG A 11 27.03 10.33 8.52
C ARG A 11 25.75 11.16 8.45
N THR A 12 25.82 12.40 8.91
CA THR A 12 24.77 13.39 8.74
C THR A 12 25.28 14.49 7.80
N TYR A 13 24.39 14.99 6.96
CA TYR A 13 24.65 16.07 6.02
C TYR A 13 23.76 17.28 6.36
N ARG A 14 24.20 18.48 6.04
CA ARG A 14 23.45 19.73 6.30
C ARG A 14 22.37 19.99 5.26
N SER A 15 22.54 19.43 4.06
CA SER A 15 21.62 19.56 2.95
C SER A 15 21.67 18.31 2.07
N ILE A 16 20.68 18.15 1.22
CA ILE A 16 20.64 17.10 0.18
C ILE A 16 21.75 17.34 -0.84
N THR A 17 22.01 18.60 -1.18
CA THR A 17 23.11 18.98 -2.08
C THR A 17 24.46 18.51 -1.55
N GLU A 18 24.75 18.72 -0.26
CA GLU A 18 25.98 18.24 0.38
C GLU A 18 26.06 16.70 0.34
N MET A 19 24.94 16.01 0.55
CA MET A 19 24.86 14.55 0.47
C MET A 19 25.17 14.04 -0.96
N ILE A 20 24.61 14.68 -1.98
CA ILE A 20 24.83 14.30 -3.39
C ILE A 20 26.30 14.56 -3.82
N ALA A 21 26.94 15.54 -3.23
CA ALA A 21 28.35 15.86 -3.52
C ALA A 21 29.33 14.82 -2.93
N ASP A 22 28.91 14.00 -1.99
CA ASP A 22 29.74 12.92 -1.45
C ASP A 22 29.85 11.78 -2.47
N PRO A 23 31.06 11.47 -2.99
CA PRO A 23 31.24 10.43 -3.99
C PRO A 23 30.93 9.00 -3.48
N ALA A 24 30.75 8.82 -2.17
CA ALA A 24 30.34 7.56 -1.58
C ALA A 24 28.83 7.34 -1.63
N ILE A 25 28.04 8.32 -2.08
CA ILE A 25 26.58 8.22 -2.19
C ILE A 25 26.18 7.97 -3.65
N ASP A 26 25.67 6.80 -3.93
CA ASP A 26 25.22 6.39 -5.26
C ASP A 26 23.71 6.53 -5.46
N ALA A 27 22.92 6.45 -4.37
CA ALA A 27 21.48 6.51 -4.42
C ALA A 27 20.89 7.22 -3.21
N LEU A 28 19.69 7.78 -3.36
CA LEU A 28 18.95 8.41 -2.28
C LEU A 28 17.60 7.72 -2.07
N TRP A 29 17.23 7.62 -0.80
CA TRP A 29 15.92 7.13 -0.37
C TRP A 29 15.18 8.26 0.36
N ILE A 30 14.09 8.76 -0.23
CA ILE A 30 13.32 9.88 0.30
C ILE A 30 12.23 9.34 1.24
N CYS A 31 12.53 9.30 2.54
CA CYS A 31 11.62 8.83 3.61
C CYS A 31 11.03 9.98 4.44
N GLY A 32 11.30 11.22 4.07
CA GLY A 32 10.83 12.39 4.80
C GLY A 32 9.32 12.62 4.70
N PRO A 33 8.76 13.52 5.56
CA PRO A 33 7.34 13.83 5.57
C PRO A 33 6.82 14.33 4.22
N ASN A 34 5.53 14.04 3.93
CA ASN A 34 4.92 14.31 2.63
C ASN A 34 5.04 15.78 2.18
N HIS A 35 4.89 16.73 3.09
CA HIS A 35 5.01 18.16 2.78
C HIS A 35 6.42 18.61 2.35
N ARG A 36 7.44 17.79 2.57
CA ARG A 36 8.82 18.07 2.16
C ARG A 36 9.19 17.40 0.83
N ARG A 37 8.33 16.57 0.29
CA ARG A 37 8.65 15.71 -0.86
C ARG A 37 9.03 16.50 -2.10
N VAL A 38 8.23 17.49 -2.48
CA VAL A 38 8.47 18.33 -3.65
C VAL A 38 9.79 19.10 -3.49
N GLU A 39 9.96 19.78 -2.36
CA GLU A 39 11.18 20.55 -2.09
C GLU A 39 12.44 19.69 -2.12
N ASN A 40 12.38 18.48 -1.55
CA ASN A 40 13.50 17.54 -1.58
C ASN A 40 13.85 17.13 -3.00
N LEU A 41 12.85 16.83 -3.84
CA LEU A 41 13.06 16.46 -5.24
C LEU A 41 13.61 17.64 -6.06
N GLU A 42 13.11 18.86 -5.83
CA GLU A 42 13.62 20.08 -6.49
C GLU A 42 15.10 20.33 -6.15
N GLU A 43 15.48 20.16 -4.87
CA GLU A 43 16.90 20.29 -4.45
C GLU A 43 17.76 19.21 -5.11
N ILE A 44 17.32 17.95 -5.16
CA ILE A 44 18.03 16.84 -5.81
C ILE A 44 18.25 17.16 -7.28
N VAL A 45 17.20 17.48 -8.02
CA VAL A 45 17.25 17.73 -9.46
C VAL A 45 18.17 18.93 -9.76
N SER A 46 18.01 20.02 -8.99
CA SER A 46 18.84 21.20 -9.12
C SER A 46 20.33 20.93 -8.87
N ALA A 47 20.66 20.09 -7.89
CA ALA A 47 22.04 19.70 -7.61
C ALA A 47 22.64 18.86 -8.77
N LEU A 48 21.87 17.90 -9.28
CA LEU A 48 22.31 17.07 -10.42
C LEU A 48 22.50 17.89 -11.70
N GLU A 49 21.56 18.79 -12.03
CA GLU A 49 21.64 19.66 -13.20
C GLU A 49 22.83 20.63 -13.14
N ARG A 50 23.23 21.04 -11.94
CA ARG A 50 24.43 21.87 -11.72
C ARG A 50 25.74 21.07 -11.69
N GLY A 51 25.67 19.74 -11.85
CA GLY A 51 26.86 18.88 -11.79
C GLY A 51 27.51 18.81 -10.40
N GLN A 52 26.75 19.02 -9.32
CA GLN A 52 27.25 19.01 -7.94
C GLN A 52 27.42 17.59 -7.35
N GLY A 53 27.29 16.58 -8.17
CA GLY A 53 27.43 15.17 -7.87
C GLY A 53 26.66 14.32 -8.86
N ARG A 54 26.58 13.02 -8.61
CA ARG A 54 25.82 12.10 -9.46
C ARG A 54 25.10 11.07 -8.60
N LEU A 55 23.96 10.62 -9.09
CA LEU A 55 23.21 9.50 -8.52
C LEU A 55 22.96 8.44 -9.60
N ILE A 56 22.90 7.18 -9.18
CA ILE A 56 22.45 6.05 -10.00
C ILE A 56 20.95 5.87 -9.83
N GLY A 57 20.43 6.09 -8.62
CA GLY A 57 19.05 5.81 -8.29
C GLY A 57 18.43 6.74 -7.26
N LEU A 58 17.10 6.77 -7.30
CA LEU A 58 16.25 7.55 -6.41
C LEU A 58 15.01 6.73 -6.02
N ALA A 59 14.83 6.48 -4.74
CA ALA A 59 13.64 5.82 -4.21
C ALA A 59 12.77 6.82 -3.43
N CYS A 60 11.46 6.73 -3.59
CA CYS A 60 10.52 7.66 -2.99
C CYS A 60 9.43 6.92 -2.23
N GLU A 61 9.32 7.21 -0.92
CA GLU A 61 8.30 6.65 -0.05
C GLU A 61 6.88 7.05 -0.45
N LYS A 62 5.96 6.16 -0.10
CA LYS A 62 4.52 6.40 -0.22
C LYS A 62 4.02 7.41 0.86
N PRO A 63 2.93 8.11 0.61
CA PRO A 63 2.39 8.41 -0.71
C PRO A 63 3.36 9.32 -1.48
N LEU A 64 3.25 9.32 -2.81
CA LEU A 64 4.19 10.08 -3.64
C LEU A 64 4.15 11.59 -3.35
N ALA A 65 2.98 12.13 -3.01
CA ALA A 65 2.78 13.52 -2.64
C ALA A 65 1.47 13.72 -1.87
N ARG A 66 1.19 14.96 -1.46
CA ARG A 66 -0.04 15.32 -0.73
C ARG A 66 -1.29 15.38 -1.62
N ASN A 67 -1.10 15.58 -2.91
CA ASN A 67 -2.18 15.71 -3.89
C ASN A 67 -1.68 15.39 -5.31
N VAL A 68 -2.63 15.28 -6.25
CA VAL A 68 -2.33 14.90 -7.64
C VAL A 68 -1.44 15.92 -8.36
N ALA A 69 -1.59 17.21 -8.10
CA ALA A 69 -0.75 18.24 -8.73
C ALA A 69 0.71 18.10 -8.31
N GLU A 70 0.96 17.96 -7.00
CA GLU A 70 2.29 17.68 -6.47
C GLU A 70 2.86 16.35 -6.98
N ALA A 71 2.04 15.29 -7.04
CA ALA A 71 2.47 14.00 -7.55
C ALA A 71 2.91 14.07 -9.03
N ARG A 72 2.20 14.81 -9.87
CA ARG A 72 2.59 15.06 -11.26
C ARG A 72 3.91 15.81 -11.33
N HIS A 73 4.06 16.84 -10.52
CA HIS A 73 5.32 17.59 -10.44
C HIS A 73 6.50 16.70 -9.97
N CYS A 74 6.29 15.85 -8.96
CA CYS A 74 7.30 14.86 -8.55
C CYS A 74 7.70 13.94 -9.71
N VAL A 75 6.76 13.46 -10.50
CA VAL A 75 7.04 12.60 -11.67
C VAL A 75 7.86 13.36 -12.73
N GLU A 76 7.57 14.63 -12.97
CA GLU A 76 8.35 15.48 -13.89
C GLU A 76 9.79 15.69 -13.39
N LEU A 77 9.94 16.01 -12.11
CA LEU A 77 11.26 16.16 -11.47
C LEU A 77 12.10 14.87 -11.58
N ILE A 78 11.49 13.72 -11.27
CA ILE A 78 12.17 12.43 -11.34
C ILE A 78 12.60 12.11 -12.80
N ARG A 79 11.75 12.40 -13.78
CA ARG A 79 12.13 12.25 -15.20
C ARG A 79 13.29 13.14 -15.60
N ARG A 80 13.31 14.39 -15.12
CA ARG A 80 14.41 15.34 -15.35
C ARG A 80 15.71 14.87 -14.71
N ALA A 81 15.65 14.24 -13.53
CA ALA A 81 16.82 13.67 -12.88
C ALA A 81 17.53 12.62 -13.75
N GLY A 82 16.79 11.89 -14.61
CA GLY A 82 17.35 10.92 -15.55
C GLY A 82 18.00 9.71 -14.89
N VAL A 83 17.67 9.42 -13.63
CA VAL A 83 18.22 8.31 -12.84
C VAL A 83 17.21 7.16 -12.73
N LEU A 84 17.69 5.97 -12.35
CA LEU A 84 16.81 4.87 -11.97
C LEU A 84 15.90 5.34 -10.81
N HIS A 85 14.64 4.95 -10.83
CA HIS A 85 13.73 5.40 -9.80
C HIS A 85 12.73 4.32 -9.40
N GLY A 86 12.31 4.36 -8.13
CA GLY A 86 11.31 3.49 -7.55
C GLY A 86 10.35 4.24 -6.65
N TYR A 87 9.06 3.88 -6.74
CA TYR A 87 8.03 4.25 -5.79
C TYR A 87 7.84 3.07 -4.83
N LEU A 88 7.94 3.35 -3.53
CA LEU A 88 8.06 2.31 -2.52
C LEU A 88 6.69 1.87 -1.98
N GLU A 89 5.93 1.19 -2.82
CA GLU A 89 4.75 0.44 -2.40
C GLU A 89 5.20 -0.97 -2.01
N ASP A 90 5.21 -1.26 -0.72
CA ASP A 90 5.82 -2.46 -0.16
C ASP A 90 4.84 -3.63 0.04
N GLN A 91 3.54 -3.38 0.24
CA GLN A 91 2.59 -4.44 0.59
C GLN A 91 2.41 -5.50 -0.49
N ILE A 92 2.60 -5.15 -1.75
CA ILE A 92 2.58 -6.15 -2.83
C ILE A 92 3.72 -7.17 -2.75
N PHE A 93 4.75 -6.91 -1.96
CA PHE A 93 5.89 -7.81 -1.75
C PHE A 93 5.73 -8.74 -0.55
N ILE A 94 4.64 -8.61 0.22
CA ILE A 94 4.31 -9.54 1.31
C ILE A 94 4.21 -10.96 0.76
N LEU A 95 4.97 -11.87 1.34
CA LEU A 95 5.11 -13.23 0.83
C LEU A 95 3.78 -13.98 0.67
N PRO A 96 2.84 -13.97 1.63
CA PRO A 96 1.51 -14.56 1.45
C PRO A 96 0.75 -14.01 0.25
N LEU A 97 0.84 -12.70 -0.03
CA LEU A 97 0.20 -12.09 -1.19
C LEU A 97 0.85 -12.54 -2.50
N GLN A 98 2.18 -12.58 -2.56
CA GLN A 98 2.93 -13.06 -3.72
C GLN A 98 2.61 -14.52 -4.02
N LYS A 99 2.69 -15.38 -3.02
CA LYS A 99 2.37 -16.82 -3.15
C LYS A 99 0.89 -17.04 -3.47
N GLY A 100 -0.01 -16.33 -2.77
CA GLY A 100 -1.45 -16.42 -2.98
C GLY A 100 -1.85 -16.04 -4.39
N ARG A 101 -1.37 -14.90 -4.88
CA ARG A 101 -1.58 -14.48 -6.28
C ARG A 101 -1.05 -15.51 -7.25
N SER A 102 0.20 -15.95 -7.09
CA SER A 102 0.81 -16.94 -7.99
C SER A 102 -0.01 -18.22 -8.06
N LEU A 103 -0.43 -18.76 -6.92
CA LEU A 103 -1.22 -20.00 -6.86
C LEU A 103 -2.65 -19.81 -7.40
N ALA A 104 -3.34 -18.71 -7.07
CA ALA A 104 -4.68 -18.41 -7.57
C ALA A 104 -4.68 -18.32 -9.10
N TRP A 105 -3.71 -17.63 -9.68
CA TRP A 105 -3.59 -17.52 -11.14
C TRP A 105 -3.15 -18.83 -11.81
N ALA A 106 -2.18 -19.55 -11.25
CA ALA A 106 -1.67 -20.78 -11.84
C ALA A 106 -2.65 -21.96 -11.75
N ARG A 107 -3.44 -22.06 -10.67
CA ARG A 107 -4.31 -23.21 -10.40
C ARG A 107 -5.79 -22.91 -10.59
N GLY A 108 -6.22 -21.70 -10.25
CA GLY A 108 -7.62 -21.28 -10.37
C GLY A 108 -7.91 -20.65 -11.74
N ALA A 109 -7.26 -19.53 -12.03
CA ALA A 109 -7.53 -18.75 -13.22
C ALA A 109 -7.22 -19.51 -14.53
N SER A 110 -6.17 -20.33 -14.55
CA SER A 110 -5.82 -21.15 -15.72
C SER A 110 -6.89 -22.18 -16.11
N ILE A 111 -7.78 -22.56 -15.19
CA ILE A 111 -8.81 -23.56 -15.40
C ILE A 111 -10.19 -22.91 -15.56
N SER A 112 -10.52 -21.94 -14.72
CA SER A 112 -11.88 -21.40 -14.62
C SER A 112 -12.03 -19.94 -15.07
N GLY A 113 -10.94 -19.28 -15.44
CA GLY A 113 -10.92 -17.88 -15.85
C GLY A 113 -10.41 -16.94 -14.76
N ARG A 114 -10.09 -15.71 -15.18
CA ARG A 114 -9.47 -14.70 -14.34
C ARG A 114 -10.30 -14.32 -13.11
N PRO A 115 -9.68 -13.77 -12.05
CA PRO A 115 -10.42 -13.20 -10.94
C PRO A 115 -11.18 -11.94 -11.38
N TYR A 116 -12.30 -11.68 -10.74
CA TYR A 116 -13.19 -10.56 -11.04
C TYR A 116 -13.40 -9.59 -9.86
N LEU A 117 -13.09 -10.01 -8.64
CA LEU A 117 -13.23 -9.18 -7.45
C LEU A 117 -12.01 -9.34 -6.55
N ALA A 118 -11.45 -8.22 -6.11
CA ALA A 118 -10.48 -8.18 -5.03
C ALA A 118 -10.96 -7.24 -3.92
N ARG A 119 -10.70 -7.61 -2.67
CA ARG A 119 -10.87 -6.77 -1.49
C ARG A 119 -9.53 -6.59 -0.82
N ALA A 120 -9.22 -5.37 -0.39
CA ALA A 120 -8.03 -5.08 0.38
C ALA A 120 -8.30 -4.03 1.44
N ALA A 121 -7.80 -4.27 2.65
CA ALA A 121 -7.89 -3.29 3.72
C ALA A 121 -6.59 -3.22 4.50
N GLU A 122 -6.23 -1.99 4.88
CA GLU A 122 -5.19 -1.70 5.84
C GLU A 122 -5.76 -0.83 6.96
N GLU A 123 -5.59 -1.27 8.19
CA GLU A 123 -6.24 -0.64 9.34
C GLU A 123 -5.37 -0.75 10.60
N HIS A 124 -5.21 0.38 11.30
CA HIS A 124 -4.55 0.44 12.60
C HIS A 124 -5.12 1.57 13.47
N SER A 125 -4.59 1.78 14.66
CA SER A 125 -5.13 2.77 15.62
C SER A 125 -4.63 4.19 15.44
N GLY A 126 -4.00 4.51 14.32
CA GLY A 126 -3.49 5.83 13.96
C GLY A 126 -1.97 5.96 14.01
N PRO A 127 -1.38 6.90 13.26
CA PRO A 127 0.05 7.09 13.14
C PRO A 127 0.69 7.72 14.40
N HIS A 128 2.00 7.53 14.54
CA HIS A 128 2.75 7.90 15.75
C HIS A 128 3.40 9.29 15.69
N MET A 129 3.39 9.96 14.53
CA MET A 129 4.03 11.28 14.38
C MET A 129 3.00 12.40 14.22
N PRO A 130 3.21 13.57 14.83
CA PRO A 130 2.24 14.68 14.81
C PRO A 130 1.87 15.22 13.43
N TRP A 131 2.78 15.15 12.46
CA TRP A 131 2.54 15.71 11.12
C TRP A 131 1.49 14.92 10.31
N PHE A 132 1.36 13.61 10.56
CA PHE A 132 0.30 12.80 9.93
C PHE A 132 -1.11 13.29 10.26
N TRP A 133 -1.29 13.79 11.49
CA TRP A 133 -2.57 14.29 11.98
C TRP A 133 -2.90 15.72 11.54
N GLN A 134 -2.04 16.32 10.74
CA GLN A 134 -2.20 17.66 10.20
C GLN A 134 -2.42 17.56 8.69
N GLY A 135 -3.68 17.63 8.24
CA GLY A 135 -4.05 17.41 6.85
C GLY A 135 -3.28 18.26 5.84
N ALA A 136 -2.89 19.49 6.21
CA ALA A 136 -2.06 20.35 5.36
C ALA A 136 -0.63 19.79 5.14
N LEU A 137 -0.09 19.07 6.11
CA LEU A 137 1.24 18.47 6.02
C LEU A 137 1.20 17.07 5.40
N GLN A 138 0.16 16.31 5.71
CA GLN A 138 -0.02 14.94 5.24
C GLN A 138 -0.65 14.89 3.83
N GLY A 139 -1.56 15.81 3.51
CA GLY A 139 -2.34 15.83 2.26
C GLY A 139 -3.78 15.33 2.45
N GLY A 140 -4.24 15.24 3.68
CA GLY A 140 -5.53 14.69 4.11
C GLY A 140 -5.36 13.88 5.38
N GLY A 141 -6.07 12.79 5.51
CA GLY A 141 -5.95 11.82 6.60
C GLY A 141 -5.57 10.43 6.09
N VAL A 142 -6.30 9.44 6.56
CA VAL A 142 -6.04 8.02 6.26
C VAL A 142 -6.14 7.67 4.77
N LEU A 143 -6.97 8.39 4.01
CA LEU A 143 -7.10 8.18 2.56
C LEU A 143 -5.74 8.35 1.86
N ASN A 144 -5.06 9.46 2.11
CA ASN A 144 -3.77 9.74 1.49
C ASN A 144 -2.63 8.91 2.10
N ASP A 145 -2.73 8.55 3.38
CA ASP A 145 -1.69 7.77 4.05
C ASP A 145 -1.66 6.30 3.61
N MET A 146 -2.81 5.63 3.64
CA MET A 146 -2.88 4.17 3.58
C MET A 146 -3.64 3.61 2.37
N MET A 147 -4.53 4.39 1.74
CA MET A 147 -5.35 3.87 0.63
C MET A 147 -4.51 3.49 -0.60
N CYS A 148 -3.33 4.10 -0.77
CA CYS A 148 -2.40 3.72 -1.83
C CYS A 148 -2.03 2.23 -1.75
N HIS A 149 -1.81 1.68 -0.55
CA HIS A 149 -1.55 0.26 -0.33
C HIS A 149 -2.75 -0.60 -0.73
N SER A 150 -3.93 -0.31 -0.16
CA SER A 150 -5.13 -1.10 -0.44
C SER A 150 -5.51 -1.12 -1.93
N VAL A 151 -5.38 0.02 -2.60
CA VAL A 151 -5.62 0.14 -4.06
C VAL A 151 -4.61 -0.69 -4.85
N GLU A 152 -3.32 -0.58 -4.53
CA GLU A 152 -2.29 -1.30 -5.27
C GLU A 152 -2.34 -2.81 -5.02
N VAL A 153 -2.60 -3.25 -3.79
CA VAL A 153 -2.79 -4.67 -3.46
C VAL A 153 -3.96 -5.25 -4.24
N ALA A 154 -5.12 -4.60 -4.25
CA ALA A 154 -6.28 -5.07 -5.01
C ALA A 154 -6.00 -5.13 -6.53
N ARG A 155 -5.39 -4.06 -7.08
CA ARG A 155 -4.98 -4.02 -8.49
C ARG A 155 -3.95 -5.09 -8.82
N PHE A 156 -2.96 -5.29 -7.97
CA PHE A 156 -1.93 -6.32 -8.12
C PHE A 156 -2.53 -7.73 -8.19
N LEU A 157 -3.47 -8.04 -7.33
CA LEU A 157 -4.14 -9.34 -7.32
C LEU A 157 -5.00 -9.58 -8.58
N LEU A 158 -5.71 -8.54 -9.03
CA LEU A 158 -6.54 -8.61 -10.25
C LEU A 158 -5.73 -8.62 -11.54
N THR A 159 -4.49 -8.12 -11.53
CA THR A 159 -3.65 -8.07 -12.74
C THR A 159 -3.05 -9.43 -13.05
N ASP A 160 -3.21 -9.87 -14.30
CA ASP A 160 -2.57 -11.09 -14.81
C ASP A 160 -1.05 -11.02 -14.61
N PRO A 161 -0.42 -12.03 -13.97
CA PRO A 161 1.03 -12.06 -13.77
C PRO A 161 1.86 -11.93 -15.05
N ALA A 162 1.32 -12.34 -16.19
CA ALA A 162 1.97 -12.24 -17.50
C ALA A 162 1.82 -10.85 -18.15
N LYS A 163 1.03 -9.94 -17.56
CA LYS A 163 0.74 -8.62 -18.14
C LYS A 163 1.35 -7.49 -17.31
N PRO A 164 1.60 -6.33 -17.94
CA PRO A 164 2.04 -5.12 -17.23
C PRO A 164 1.02 -4.68 -16.17
N ARG A 165 1.50 -4.05 -15.10
CA ARG A 165 0.64 -3.53 -14.03
C ARG A 165 -0.44 -2.55 -14.49
N HIS A 166 -0.22 -1.85 -15.60
CA HIS A 166 -1.17 -0.88 -16.18
C HIS A 166 -2.16 -1.51 -17.17
N SER A 167 -2.23 -2.84 -17.25
CA SER A 167 -3.19 -3.55 -18.14
C SER A 167 -4.64 -3.46 -17.69
N LEU A 168 -4.90 -2.99 -16.47
CA LEU A 168 -6.25 -2.69 -15.99
C LEU A 168 -6.52 -1.20 -16.07
N THR A 169 -7.62 -0.83 -16.74
CA THR A 169 -8.05 0.57 -16.87
C THR A 169 -9.15 0.87 -15.84
N PRO A 170 -8.94 1.79 -14.89
CA PRO A 170 -10.01 2.22 -14.00
C PRO A 170 -11.03 3.05 -14.78
N VAL A 171 -12.32 2.70 -14.66
CA VAL A 171 -13.41 3.38 -15.39
C VAL A 171 -14.34 4.15 -14.46
N LYS A 172 -14.41 3.75 -13.18
CA LYS A 172 -15.24 4.45 -12.19
C LYS A 172 -14.72 4.24 -10.78
N VAL A 173 -14.85 5.26 -9.95
CA VAL A 173 -14.57 5.19 -8.51
C VAL A 173 -15.75 5.76 -7.75
N THR A 174 -16.21 5.02 -6.75
CA THR A 174 -17.19 5.47 -5.75
C THR A 174 -16.57 5.30 -4.37
N GLY A 175 -16.58 6.35 -3.56
CA GLY A 175 -15.92 6.28 -2.25
C GLY A 175 -16.61 7.12 -1.18
N HIS A 176 -16.26 6.84 0.06
CA HIS A 176 -16.71 7.55 1.26
C HIS A 176 -15.54 7.79 2.19
N ILE A 177 -15.47 8.97 2.76
CA ILE A 177 -14.51 9.33 3.81
C ILE A 177 -15.27 9.83 5.04
N HIS A 178 -14.76 9.53 6.22
CA HIS A 178 -15.37 9.92 7.49
C HIS A 178 -14.33 10.19 8.57
N SER A 179 -14.66 11.08 9.49
CA SER A 179 -13.98 11.24 10.78
C SER A 179 -14.83 10.56 11.86
N LEU A 180 -14.48 9.34 12.23
CA LEU A 180 -15.32 8.47 13.07
C LEU A 180 -14.93 8.51 14.55
N LYS A 181 -13.66 8.24 14.84
CA LYS A 181 -13.15 8.09 16.21
C LYS A 181 -12.47 9.36 16.70
N TRP A 182 -11.46 9.80 15.96
CA TRP A 182 -10.53 10.81 16.44
C TRP A 182 -11.10 12.23 16.50
N SER A 183 -12.25 12.49 15.84
CA SER A 183 -13.00 13.74 15.95
C SER A 183 -13.92 13.80 17.18
N ARG A 184 -14.15 12.68 17.88
CA ARG A 184 -14.92 12.69 19.13
C ARG A 184 -14.19 13.44 20.21
N PRO A 185 -14.90 14.24 21.08
CA PRO A 185 -14.25 15.14 22.02
C PRO A 185 -13.18 14.50 22.90
N GLU A 186 -13.46 13.35 23.47
CA GLU A 186 -12.56 12.61 24.33
C GLU A 186 -11.28 12.11 23.59
N TYR A 187 -11.44 11.61 22.36
CA TYR A 187 -10.31 11.13 21.57
C TYR A 187 -9.51 12.28 20.96
N ALA A 188 -10.14 13.37 20.56
CA ALA A 188 -9.45 14.56 20.08
C ALA A 188 -8.62 15.22 21.19
N ALA A 189 -9.12 15.24 22.44
CA ALA A 189 -8.38 15.71 23.59
C ALA A 189 -7.17 14.80 23.89
N LEU A 190 -7.37 13.49 23.88
CA LEU A 190 -6.28 12.50 24.03
C LEU A 190 -5.21 12.66 22.94
N LEU A 191 -5.62 12.83 21.70
CA LEU A 191 -4.72 13.02 20.57
C LEU A 191 -3.90 14.29 20.72
N LYS A 192 -4.53 15.41 21.08
CA LYS A 192 -3.85 16.68 21.34
C LYS A 192 -2.82 16.57 22.46
N THR A 193 -3.14 15.83 23.51
CA THR A 193 -2.21 15.57 24.63
C THR A 193 -1.00 14.75 24.16
N ARG A 194 -1.20 13.75 23.32
CA ARG A 194 -0.13 12.85 22.85
C ARG A 194 0.74 13.45 21.74
N MET A 195 0.13 14.18 20.82
CA MET A 195 0.76 14.67 19.59
C MET A 195 1.17 16.16 19.67
N GLY A 196 0.77 16.85 20.73
CA GLY A 196 1.09 18.26 20.97
C GLY A 196 0.00 19.22 20.45
N PRO A 197 0.14 20.52 20.81
CA PRO A 197 -0.92 21.53 20.60
C PRO A 197 -1.23 21.85 19.13
N ALA A 198 -0.30 21.55 18.23
CA ALA A 198 -0.51 21.75 16.79
C ALA A 198 -1.55 20.77 16.20
N VAL A 199 -1.82 19.65 16.88
CA VAL A 199 -2.81 18.65 16.48
C VAL A 199 -4.13 18.93 17.20
N ASP A 200 -5.05 19.60 16.52
CA ASP A 200 -6.38 19.90 17.05
C ASP A 200 -7.49 19.34 16.14
N TYR A 201 -7.82 18.10 16.39
CA TYR A 201 -8.82 17.35 15.59
C TYR A 201 -10.26 17.80 15.82
N ARG A 202 -10.53 18.63 16.83
CA ARG A 202 -11.84 19.28 17.02
C ARG A 202 -12.05 20.44 16.04
N GLN A 203 -10.98 21.18 15.76
CA GLN A 203 -11.04 22.33 14.87
C GLN A 203 -10.68 21.97 13.43
N ARG A 204 -9.79 21.00 13.24
CA ARG A 204 -9.25 20.61 11.94
C ARG A 204 -9.18 19.07 11.83
N PRO A 205 -10.32 18.39 11.82
CA PRO A 205 -10.34 16.94 11.64
C PRO A 205 -9.90 16.58 10.22
N SER A 206 -9.09 15.53 10.11
CA SER A 206 -8.93 14.80 8.87
C SER A 206 -9.79 13.53 8.91
N GLU A 207 -9.96 12.88 7.77
CA GLU A 207 -10.64 11.59 7.76
C GLU A 207 -9.78 10.53 8.44
N ASP A 208 -10.39 9.71 9.31
CA ASP A 208 -9.77 8.56 9.97
C ASP A 208 -10.34 7.22 9.48
N PHE A 209 -11.23 7.30 8.49
CA PHE A 209 -11.80 6.17 7.76
C PHE A 209 -12.04 6.56 6.30
N ALA A 210 -11.65 5.66 5.40
CA ALA A 210 -11.97 5.76 3.97
C ALA A 210 -12.27 4.39 3.38
N ARG A 211 -13.22 4.34 2.44
CA ARG A 211 -13.47 3.16 1.61
C ARG A 211 -13.79 3.57 0.18
N ALA A 212 -13.48 2.70 -0.77
CA ALA A 212 -13.85 2.91 -2.16
C ALA A 212 -14.15 1.59 -2.88
N THR A 213 -14.98 1.69 -3.91
CA THR A 213 -15.14 0.67 -4.95
C THR A 213 -14.59 1.24 -6.23
N ILE A 214 -13.67 0.51 -6.86
CA ILE A 214 -13.03 0.88 -8.13
C ILE A 214 -13.45 -0.16 -9.16
N GLU A 215 -14.11 0.31 -10.22
CA GLU A 215 -14.46 -0.50 -11.37
C GLU A 215 -13.32 -0.40 -12.40
N TYR A 216 -12.77 -1.54 -12.78
CA TYR A 216 -11.77 -1.65 -13.85
C TYR A 216 -12.35 -2.40 -15.04
N VAL A 217 -11.73 -2.20 -16.19
CA VAL A 217 -11.86 -3.07 -17.35
C VAL A 217 -10.50 -3.60 -17.76
N ASP A 218 -10.44 -4.84 -18.22
CA ASP A 218 -9.25 -5.40 -18.86
C ASP A 218 -9.19 -5.05 -20.34
N ASP A 219 -8.13 -5.49 -21.02
CA ASP A 219 -7.92 -5.32 -22.45
C ASP A 219 -8.93 -6.06 -23.33
N ALA A 220 -9.72 -7.01 -22.77
CA ALA A 220 -10.84 -7.66 -23.44
C ALA A 220 -12.20 -7.00 -23.13
N GLY A 221 -12.22 -5.95 -22.30
CA GLY A 221 -13.44 -5.26 -21.89
C GLY A 221 -14.21 -5.92 -20.74
N HIS A 222 -13.66 -6.94 -20.07
CA HIS A 222 -14.33 -7.56 -18.94
C HIS A 222 -14.28 -6.67 -17.71
N PRO A 223 -15.39 -6.49 -16.97
CA PRO A 223 -15.42 -5.70 -15.75
C PRO A 223 -14.76 -6.44 -14.59
N LEU A 224 -14.05 -5.69 -13.74
CA LEU A 224 -13.46 -6.17 -12.50
C LEU A 224 -13.68 -5.13 -11.40
N ILE A 225 -13.82 -5.61 -10.18
CA ILE A 225 -14.10 -4.77 -9.02
C ILE A 225 -12.98 -4.89 -8.01
N ALA A 226 -12.51 -3.74 -7.53
CA ALA A 226 -11.72 -3.63 -6.31
C ALA A 226 -12.53 -2.91 -5.23
N GLU A 227 -12.68 -3.54 -4.07
CA GLU A 227 -13.25 -2.94 -2.85
C GLU A 227 -12.10 -2.70 -1.87
N VAL A 228 -11.88 -1.44 -1.50
CA VAL A 228 -10.73 -1.04 -0.68
C VAL A 228 -11.17 -0.24 0.53
N THR A 229 -10.50 -0.48 1.65
CA THR A 229 -10.80 0.18 2.93
C THR A 229 -9.52 0.53 3.66
N THR A 230 -9.52 1.63 4.40
CA THR A 230 -8.42 2.03 5.26
C THR A 230 -8.93 2.78 6.49
N SER A 231 -8.31 2.57 7.65
CA SER A 231 -8.77 3.17 8.90
C SER A 231 -7.66 3.42 9.92
N TRP A 232 -7.69 4.61 10.53
CA TRP A 232 -6.95 4.91 11.76
C TRP A 232 -7.81 4.68 13.03
N SER A 233 -9.00 4.15 12.87
CA SER A 233 -9.94 3.91 13.96
C SER A 233 -10.01 2.46 14.42
N PHE A 234 -9.24 1.59 13.78
CA PHE A 234 -9.17 0.17 14.13
C PHE A 234 -8.52 -0.03 15.50
N VAL A 235 -9.07 -0.96 16.26
CA VAL A 235 -8.52 -1.40 17.55
C VAL A 235 -8.35 -2.91 17.52
N GLY A 236 -7.12 -3.35 17.58
CA GLY A 236 -6.76 -4.77 17.51
C GLY A 236 -5.31 -5.01 17.87
N ALA A 237 -4.84 -6.22 17.67
CA ALA A 237 -3.52 -6.69 18.11
C ALA A 237 -2.34 -6.15 17.26
N GLY A 238 -2.57 -5.18 16.40
CA GLY A 238 -1.52 -4.61 15.55
C GLY A 238 -2.07 -4.02 14.26
N LEU A 239 -1.25 -3.97 13.24
CA LEU A 239 -1.64 -3.59 11.89
C LEU A 239 -2.45 -4.73 11.25
N ARG A 240 -3.70 -4.44 10.90
CA ARG A 240 -4.55 -5.37 10.16
C ARG A 240 -4.43 -5.16 8.67
N LEU A 241 -3.87 -6.13 7.99
CA LEU A 241 -3.97 -6.27 6.55
C LEU A 241 -4.94 -7.40 6.25
N SER A 242 -6.00 -7.13 5.52
CA SER A 242 -6.92 -8.18 5.07
C SER A 242 -7.12 -8.08 3.57
N THR A 243 -7.08 -9.24 2.91
CA THR A 243 -7.13 -9.31 1.47
C THR A 243 -7.93 -10.52 1.04
N GLU A 244 -8.80 -10.35 0.05
CA GLU A 244 -9.51 -11.43 -0.63
C GLU A 244 -9.41 -11.26 -2.14
N LEU A 245 -9.33 -12.38 -2.85
CA LEU A 245 -9.41 -12.45 -4.29
C LEU A 245 -10.41 -13.53 -4.68
N LEU A 246 -11.40 -13.17 -5.50
CA LEU A 246 -12.43 -14.10 -5.95
C LEU A 246 -12.37 -14.29 -7.48
N GLY A 247 -12.37 -15.54 -7.86
CA GLY A 247 -12.52 -15.97 -9.26
C GLY A 247 -13.74 -16.89 -9.40
N PRO A 248 -14.04 -17.38 -10.62
CA PRO A 248 -15.23 -18.18 -10.88
C PRO A 248 -15.34 -19.45 -10.03
N GLU A 249 -14.22 -20.12 -9.77
CA GLU A 249 -14.18 -21.40 -9.08
C GLU A 249 -13.08 -21.46 -8.00
N TYR A 250 -12.61 -20.29 -7.55
CA TYR A 250 -11.58 -20.20 -6.52
C TYR A 250 -11.67 -18.90 -5.73
N SER A 251 -11.13 -18.92 -4.54
CA SER A 251 -10.90 -17.72 -3.74
C SER A 251 -9.58 -17.82 -3.01
N PHE A 252 -8.97 -16.66 -2.77
CA PHE A 252 -7.80 -16.51 -1.92
C PHE A 252 -8.14 -15.53 -0.80
N ALA A 253 -7.70 -15.80 0.41
CA ALA A 253 -7.87 -14.93 1.56
C ALA A 253 -6.58 -14.87 2.41
N TYR A 254 -6.26 -13.68 2.90
CA TYR A 254 -5.17 -13.40 3.81
C TYR A 254 -5.59 -12.36 4.86
N ASN A 255 -5.13 -12.55 6.09
CA ASN A 255 -5.29 -11.58 7.17
C ASN A 255 -4.08 -11.66 8.10
N SER A 256 -3.37 -10.52 8.30
CA SER A 256 -2.16 -10.44 9.11
C SER A 256 -2.36 -10.78 10.60
N LEU A 257 -3.58 -10.69 11.10
CA LEU A 257 -3.92 -11.01 12.50
C LEU A 257 -4.32 -12.48 12.71
N ASN A 258 -4.44 -13.23 11.62
CA ASN A 258 -4.77 -14.65 11.64
C ASN A 258 -3.58 -15.49 11.17
N THR A 259 -3.63 -16.79 11.43
CA THR A 259 -2.60 -17.73 10.98
C THR A 259 -2.75 -18.03 9.50
N GLY A 260 -1.94 -17.34 8.68
CA GLY A 260 -1.68 -17.72 7.30
C GLY A 260 -2.69 -17.20 6.26
N ALA A 261 -2.35 -17.50 5.03
CA ALA A 261 -3.17 -17.28 3.85
C ALA A 261 -3.80 -18.59 3.38
N ASN A 262 -4.96 -18.50 2.78
CA ASN A 262 -5.69 -19.67 2.31
C ASN A 262 -6.11 -19.51 0.85
N LEU A 263 -5.95 -20.56 0.06
CA LEU A 263 -6.51 -20.70 -1.28
C LEU A 263 -7.59 -21.79 -1.25
N PHE A 264 -8.78 -21.44 -1.73
CA PHE A 264 -9.85 -22.39 -1.95
C PHE A 264 -10.02 -22.67 -3.45
N LEU A 265 -10.11 -23.94 -3.82
CA LEU A 265 -10.44 -24.38 -5.16
C LEU A 265 -11.70 -25.21 -5.12
N SER A 266 -12.66 -24.91 -6.00
CA SER A 266 -13.92 -25.63 -6.07
C SER A 266 -13.70 -27.09 -6.53
N ARG A 267 -14.70 -27.92 -6.34
CA ARG A 267 -14.71 -29.30 -6.84
C ARG A 267 -14.53 -29.37 -8.36
N ARG A 268 -15.05 -28.39 -9.08
CA ARG A 268 -14.91 -28.30 -10.53
C ARG A 268 -13.45 -28.15 -10.96
N VAL A 269 -12.66 -27.39 -10.21
CA VAL A 269 -11.22 -27.24 -10.45
C VAL A 269 -10.44 -28.46 -9.97
N THR A 270 -10.81 -29.04 -8.83
CA THR A 270 -10.12 -30.20 -8.25
C THR A 270 -10.52 -31.54 -8.90
N GLY A 271 -11.55 -31.55 -9.75
CA GLY A 271 -12.07 -32.77 -10.40
C GLY A 271 -12.83 -33.70 -9.47
N LYS A 272 -13.12 -33.30 -8.25
CA LYS A 272 -13.91 -34.11 -7.29
C LYS A 272 -15.39 -34.03 -7.62
N GLN A 273 -16.07 -35.18 -7.65
CA GLN A 273 -17.53 -35.24 -7.81
C GLN A 273 -18.24 -34.92 -6.49
N GLY A 274 -19.37 -34.22 -6.55
CA GLY A 274 -20.23 -33.90 -5.43
C GLY A 274 -21.57 -33.38 -5.91
N GLU A 275 -22.61 -33.55 -5.10
CA GLU A 275 -23.99 -33.25 -5.45
C GLU A 275 -24.32 -31.75 -5.48
N ASP A 276 -23.57 -30.91 -4.78
CA ASP A 276 -23.89 -29.49 -4.62
C ASP A 276 -23.15 -28.62 -5.62
N LEU A 277 -23.90 -28.03 -6.55
CA LEU A 277 -23.42 -26.96 -7.42
C LEU A 277 -23.22 -25.62 -6.67
N VAL A 278 -23.86 -25.46 -5.53
CA VAL A 278 -24.14 -24.10 -5.04
C VAL A 278 -23.50 -23.78 -3.72
N GLU A 279 -23.23 -24.76 -2.87
CA GLU A 279 -22.93 -24.34 -1.54
C GLU A 279 -22.07 -25.25 -0.72
N LYS A 280 -21.57 -24.73 0.33
CA LYS A 280 -21.10 -25.47 1.51
C LYS A 280 -20.16 -26.61 1.15
N GLN A 281 -19.32 -26.38 0.13
CA GLN A 281 -18.17 -27.25 -0.06
C GLN A 281 -17.44 -27.25 1.27
N ASN A 282 -17.32 -28.42 1.85
CA ASN A 282 -16.66 -28.59 3.11
C ASN A 282 -15.22 -28.05 2.98
N ALA A 283 -14.80 -27.21 3.91
CA ALA A 283 -13.46 -26.62 3.95
C ALA A 283 -12.36 -27.65 3.77
N GLU A 284 -12.57 -28.88 4.27
CA GLU A 284 -11.64 -30.00 4.16
C GLU A 284 -11.42 -30.49 2.71
N GLN A 285 -12.29 -30.12 1.78
CA GLN A 285 -12.26 -30.64 0.42
C GLN A 285 -11.57 -29.73 -0.60
N GLY A 286 -11.40 -28.47 -0.32
CA GLY A 286 -10.86 -27.50 -1.28
C GLY A 286 -9.93 -26.44 -0.69
N LEU A 287 -9.92 -26.28 0.62
CA LEU A 287 -9.12 -25.29 1.30
C LEU A 287 -7.66 -25.74 1.41
N MET A 288 -6.76 -24.93 0.90
CA MET A 288 -5.32 -25.16 0.99
C MET A 288 -4.67 -24.01 1.75
N PRO A 289 -4.05 -24.28 2.91
CA PRO A 289 -3.26 -23.27 3.59
C PRO A 289 -1.99 -22.97 2.79
N ILE A 290 -1.68 -21.71 2.64
CA ILE A 290 -0.44 -21.23 2.04
C ILE A 290 0.55 -21.04 3.19
N ILE A 291 1.44 -21.97 3.36
CA ILE A 291 2.44 -21.95 4.43
C ILE A 291 3.62 -21.10 3.99
N GLY A 292 3.88 -20.01 4.72
CA GLY A 292 5.11 -19.24 4.64
C GLY A 292 6.16 -19.83 5.58
N ASN A 293 7.43 -19.70 5.24
CA ASN A 293 8.52 -20.10 6.13
C ASN A 293 8.95 -18.96 7.06
N GLU A 294 8.37 -17.79 6.89
CA GLU A 294 8.67 -16.58 7.65
C GLU A 294 7.70 -16.44 8.81
N THR A 295 8.24 -16.14 9.97
CA THR A 295 7.47 -15.89 11.20
C THR A 295 6.93 -14.47 11.27
N SER A 296 7.46 -13.55 10.44
CA SER A 296 7.02 -12.18 10.34
C SER A 296 7.00 -11.75 8.88
N GLU A 297 5.92 -11.08 8.48
CA GLU A 297 5.71 -10.59 7.12
C GLU A 297 6.36 -9.23 6.90
N TYR A 298 6.63 -8.52 7.98
CA TYR A 298 7.25 -7.20 7.98
C TYR A 298 8.60 -7.15 8.69
N GLY A 299 9.06 -8.25 9.26
CA GLY A 299 10.29 -8.26 10.03
C GLY A 299 10.24 -7.43 11.32
N TYR A 300 9.05 -7.24 11.90
CA TYR A 300 8.86 -6.56 13.18
C TYR A 300 9.12 -7.48 14.36
#